data_f0221d79bf3b52818a86c8d7c8126766
#
_entry.id   f0221d79bf3b52818a86c8d7c8126766
#
_cell.length_a   1.000
_cell.length_b   1.000
_cell.length_c   1.000
_cell.angle_alpha   90.00
_cell.angle_beta   90.00
_cell.angle_gamma   90.00
#
_symmetry.space_group_name_H-M   'P 1'
#
loop_
_entity.id
_entity.type
_entity.pdbx_description
1 polymer ?
#
loop_
_entity_poly.entity_id
_entity_poly.type
_entity_poly.pdbx_seq_one_letter_code
_entity_poly.pdbx_strand_id
1 'polypeptide(L)'
;MQAHLDRVDTIGSEVNAITQVRREQALAEAARADDATVDEDDLGPLHGVPFGLKENVDLAGWPTTDGVSAFADAVAEQDAPSVAHLRAAGAIVLGRTNLPDFALRWHTDSELHGPTRNPFDPTITPGGSSGGDAVAVATGMVPFSVGNDMGGSLRWPAQCNGVAAFKPSFGRVADARSLQPTEQPLSGQLMAVQGPLARQVDDLRVLLDVMSRPSARDPWHVPAVAAITPKAPIHVSLTIRPSGTPCAPEIERSLRWAGSVLAEAGYIVEEVEPPDPTALAQLWVRILMAALVPVWDEQLEPHCSSDTQTFIRDAMACFPLDSPEAQYASWMERQSLAREWSLFMERYPLVLIPVSTQPPFSIGADLQPGASETLVDTFRFLLPANVIGLPALSVPVRPVDGRPQSVQLIGRYLHDSMCLNAGSVLEQARRRIDPVEVEPAS
;
A
#
# COMPACT_ATOMS: atom_id res chain seq x y z
N MET A 1 19.54 9.26 -12.76
CA MET A 1 19.59 7.77 -12.88
C MET A 1 20.82 7.18 -12.20
N GLN A 2 22.07 7.57 -12.55
CA GLN A 2 23.29 6.95 -11.99
C GLN A 2 23.32 6.96 -10.46
N ALA A 3 23.03 8.08 -9.81
CA ALA A 3 23.03 8.17 -8.34
C ALA A 3 22.07 7.17 -7.65
N HIS A 4 20.94 6.87 -8.27
CA HIS A 4 19.98 5.86 -7.77
C HIS A 4 20.53 4.44 -7.94
N LEU A 5 21.17 4.15 -9.07
CA LEU A 5 21.84 2.86 -9.29
C LEU A 5 23.00 2.66 -8.31
N ASP A 6 23.82 3.70 -8.08
CA ASP A 6 24.90 3.65 -7.09
C ASP A 6 24.36 3.41 -5.67
N ARG A 7 23.22 4.01 -5.33
CA ARG A 7 22.56 3.77 -4.04
C ARG A 7 22.09 2.32 -3.92
N VAL A 8 21.49 1.75 -4.96
CA VAL A 8 21.11 0.32 -5.00
C VAL A 8 22.34 -0.56 -4.82
N ASP A 9 23.44 -0.27 -5.51
CA ASP A 9 24.69 -1.06 -5.39
C ASP A 9 25.29 -0.98 -3.98
N THR A 10 25.16 0.18 -3.31
CA THR A 10 25.77 0.39 -2.00
C THR A 10 25.05 -0.33 -0.87
N ILE A 11 23.71 -0.32 -0.88
CA ILE A 11 22.91 -0.83 0.27
C ILE A 11 21.92 -1.94 -0.11
N GLY A 12 21.87 -2.33 -1.40
CA GLY A 12 20.87 -3.29 -1.88
C GLY A 12 20.94 -4.65 -1.20
N SER A 13 22.16 -5.16 -0.97
CA SER A 13 22.39 -6.44 -0.25
C SER A 13 21.97 -6.39 1.21
N GLU A 14 22.03 -5.21 1.84
CA GLU A 14 21.70 -5.04 3.25
C GLU A 14 20.18 -5.08 3.50
N VAL A 15 19.40 -4.54 2.57
CA VAL A 15 17.95 -4.39 2.77
C VAL A 15 17.10 -5.28 1.85
N ASN A 16 17.65 -5.80 0.75
CA ASN A 16 16.96 -6.63 -0.25
C ASN A 16 15.59 -6.08 -0.66
N ALA A 17 15.56 -4.78 -1.01
CA ALA A 17 14.33 -4.08 -1.36
C ALA A 17 14.04 -4.12 -2.87
N ILE A 18 15.07 -4.00 -3.71
CA ILE A 18 15.00 -4.11 -5.18
C ILE A 18 15.69 -5.40 -5.58
N THR A 19 14.92 -6.34 -6.11
CA THR A 19 15.34 -7.70 -6.44
C THR A 19 15.89 -7.84 -7.83
N GLN A 20 15.40 -7.02 -8.77
CA GLN A 20 15.84 -7.02 -10.17
C GLN A 20 16.04 -5.59 -10.64
N VAL A 21 17.24 -5.24 -11.08
CA VAL A 21 17.62 -3.88 -11.53
C VAL A 21 17.69 -3.84 -13.06
N ARG A 22 16.97 -2.90 -13.68
CA ARG A 22 16.95 -2.68 -15.13
C ARG A 22 18.07 -1.72 -15.58
N ARG A 23 19.29 -1.96 -15.12
CA ARG A 23 20.41 -1.01 -15.25
C ARG A 23 20.60 -0.45 -16.67
N GLU A 24 20.79 -1.34 -17.64
CA GLU A 24 21.08 -0.93 -19.03
C GLU A 24 19.88 -0.18 -19.65
N GLN A 25 18.67 -0.72 -19.46
CA GLN A 25 17.46 -0.11 -19.98
C GLN A 25 17.18 1.24 -19.31
N ALA A 26 17.34 1.31 -17.98
CA ALA A 26 17.12 2.56 -17.23
C ALA A 26 18.11 3.67 -17.63
N LEU A 27 19.37 3.33 -17.84
CA LEU A 27 20.37 4.28 -18.34
C LEU A 27 20.08 4.72 -19.78
N ALA A 28 19.68 3.80 -20.65
CA ALA A 28 19.32 4.13 -22.01
C ALA A 28 18.04 4.99 -22.10
N GLU A 29 17.04 4.72 -21.23
CA GLU A 29 15.83 5.54 -21.10
C GLU A 29 16.16 6.94 -20.54
N ALA A 30 17.08 7.03 -19.57
CA ALA A 30 17.53 8.31 -19.01
C ALA A 30 18.29 9.16 -20.05
N ALA A 31 19.17 8.54 -20.84
CA ALA A 31 19.85 9.26 -21.93
C ALA A 31 18.87 9.84 -22.94
N ARG A 32 17.84 9.08 -23.35
CA ARG A 32 16.78 9.61 -24.23
C ARG A 32 15.99 10.76 -23.59
N ALA A 33 15.78 10.71 -22.28
CA ALA A 33 15.13 11.79 -21.55
C ALA A 33 16.03 13.06 -21.52
N ASP A 34 17.35 12.89 -21.35
CA ASP A 34 18.29 14.02 -21.43
C ASP A 34 18.28 14.68 -22.83
N ASP A 35 18.29 13.85 -23.90
CA ASP A 35 18.21 14.33 -25.30
C ASP A 35 16.91 15.13 -25.54
N ALA A 36 15.75 14.59 -25.14
CA ALA A 36 14.45 15.26 -25.27
C ALA A 36 14.40 16.60 -24.50
N THR A 37 15.09 16.69 -23.35
CA THR A 37 15.22 17.96 -22.61
C THR A 37 16.02 19.00 -23.38
N VAL A 38 17.08 18.58 -24.09
CA VAL A 38 17.90 19.47 -24.94
C VAL A 38 17.12 19.99 -26.15
N ASP A 39 16.26 19.14 -26.71
CA ASP A 39 15.44 19.48 -27.87
C ASP A 39 14.19 20.33 -27.54
N GLU A 40 13.99 20.66 -26.25
CA GLU A 40 12.85 21.44 -25.73
C GLU A 40 11.48 20.81 -26.06
N ASP A 41 11.41 19.48 -26.07
CA ASP A 41 10.17 18.72 -26.28
C ASP A 41 9.13 19.03 -25.19
N ASP A 42 7.86 18.74 -25.46
CA ASP A 42 6.77 18.83 -24.45
C ASP A 42 6.94 17.71 -23.41
N LEU A 43 7.61 18.03 -22.31
CA LEU A 43 8.00 17.09 -21.29
C LEU A 43 6.83 16.71 -20.35
N GLY A 44 6.64 15.42 -20.12
CA GLY A 44 5.65 14.93 -19.17
C GLY A 44 6.01 15.30 -17.70
N PRO A 45 5.02 15.28 -16.78
CA PRO A 45 5.21 15.70 -15.38
C PRO A 45 6.16 14.82 -14.57
N LEU A 46 6.53 13.65 -15.05
CA LEU A 46 7.46 12.72 -14.43
C LEU A 46 8.72 12.47 -15.29
N HIS A 47 9.03 13.39 -16.18
CA HIS A 47 10.13 13.28 -17.12
C HIS A 47 11.45 12.92 -16.44
N GLY A 48 12.04 11.78 -16.81
CA GLY A 48 13.33 11.30 -16.30
C GLY A 48 13.31 10.77 -14.86
N VAL A 49 12.16 10.77 -14.16
CA VAL A 49 12.06 10.34 -12.77
C VAL A 49 12.10 8.82 -12.65
N PRO A 50 13.08 8.22 -11.94
CA PRO A 50 13.13 6.78 -11.75
C PRO A 50 12.10 6.29 -10.72
N PHE A 51 11.61 5.04 -10.86
CA PHE A 51 10.72 4.45 -9.87
C PHE A 51 10.91 2.94 -9.70
N GLY A 52 10.51 2.45 -8.51
CA GLY A 52 10.41 1.04 -8.20
C GLY A 52 9.03 0.48 -8.56
N LEU A 53 8.96 -0.78 -8.93
CA LEU A 53 7.73 -1.44 -9.32
C LEU A 53 7.61 -2.81 -8.66
N LYS A 54 6.56 -3.00 -7.86
CA LYS A 54 6.30 -4.26 -7.17
C LYS A 54 6.24 -5.44 -8.14
N GLU A 55 6.83 -6.57 -7.77
CA GLU A 55 6.98 -7.73 -8.66
C GLU A 55 5.67 -8.40 -9.10
N ASN A 56 4.55 -8.05 -8.51
CA ASN A 56 3.23 -8.54 -8.96
C ASN A 56 2.45 -7.55 -9.82
N VAL A 57 3.09 -6.47 -10.30
CA VAL A 57 2.51 -5.50 -11.24
C VAL A 57 3.17 -5.67 -12.60
N ASP A 58 2.40 -5.88 -13.67
CA ASP A 58 2.93 -6.19 -15.00
C ASP A 58 3.80 -5.08 -15.59
N LEU A 59 4.97 -5.48 -16.08
CA LEU A 59 5.89 -4.67 -16.87
C LEU A 59 6.22 -5.40 -18.15
N ALA A 60 5.88 -4.84 -19.30
CA ALA A 60 6.10 -5.45 -20.61
C ALA A 60 7.55 -5.90 -20.82
N GLY A 61 7.74 -7.15 -21.20
CA GLY A 61 9.04 -7.76 -21.45
C GLY A 61 9.80 -8.15 -20.20
N TRP A 62 9.17 -8.09 -19.00
CA TRP A 62 9.77 -8.47 -17.71
C TRP A 62 8.89 -9.46 -16.96
N PRO A 63 9.51 -10.33 -16.12
CA PRO A 63 8.74 -11.27 -15.31
C PRO A 63 7.84 -10.57 -14.29
N THR A 64 6.64 -11.12 -14.11
CA THR A 64 5.73 -10.84 -12.98
C THR A 64 5.71 -12.09 -12.11
N THR A 65 6.61 -12.13 -11.13
CA THR A 65 6.96 -13.37 -10.42
C THR A 65 6.02 -13.73 -9.27
N ASP A 66 5.23 -12.76 -8.78
CA ASP A 66 4.47 -12.89 -7.52
C ASP A 66 5.33 -13.39 -6.32
N GLY A 67 6.67 -13.21 -6.39
CA GLY A 67 7.64 -13.61 -5.36
C GLY A 67 8.00 -15.10 -5.33
N VAL A 68 7.58 -15.88 -6.33
CA VAL A 68 7.77 -17.33 -6.36
C VAL A 68 8.56 -17.80 -7.58
N SER A 69 9.43 -18.79 -7.40
CA SER A 69 10.28 -19.32 -8.47
C SER A 69 9.50 -19.98 -9.60
N ALA A 70 8.30 -20.48 -9.32
CA ALA A 70 7.42 -21.03 -10.36
C ALA A 70 7.06 -20.00 -11.45
N PHE A 71 7.09 -18.71 -11.15
CA PHE A 71 6.79 -17.62 -12.07
C PHE A 71 8.01 -16.78 -12.46
N ALA A 72 9.23 -17.25 -12.17
CA ALA A 72 10.46 -16.51 -12.48
C ALA A 72 10.61 -16.15 -13.98
N ASP A 73 10.02 -16.94 -14.87
CA ASP A 73 10.03 -16.75 -16.31
C ASP A 73 8.66 -16.28 -16.87
N ALA A 74 7.71 -15.89 -16.02
CA ALA A 74 6.38 -15.43 -16.42
C ALA A 74 6.44 -13.99 -16.94
N VAL A 75 6.86 -13.79 -18.19
CA VAL A 75 7.08 -12.49 -18.81
C VAL A 75 5.76 -11.87 -19.24
N ALA A 76 5.45 -10.68 -18.74
CA ALA A 76 4.27 -9.91 -19.11
C ALA A 76 4.38 -9.36 -20.55
N GLU A 77 3.31 -9.47 -21.33
CA GLU A 77 3.26 -8.96 -22.71
C GLU A 77 2.99 -7.45 -22.77
N GLN A 78 2.30 -6.92 -21.78
CA GLN A 78 1.88 -5.52 -21.70
C GLN A 78 2.12 -4.95 -20.31
N ASP A 79 2.38 -3.65 -20.25
CA ASP A 79 2.40 -2.93 -18.99
C ASP A 79 1.01 -2.96 -18.33
N ALA A 80 0.95 -3.02 -17.00
CA ALA A 80 -0.26 -2.66 -16.27
C ALA A 80 -0.67 -1.23 -16.63
N PRO A 81 -1.97 -0.87 -16.65
CA PRO A 81 -2.41 0.47 -17.03
C PRO A 81 -1.71 1.60 -16.30
N SER A 82 -1.53 1.47 -14.98
CA SER A 82 -0.82 2.46 -14.15
C SER A 82 0.63 2.65 -14.58
N VAL A 83 1.33 1.56 -14.91
CA VAL A 83 2.73 1.57 -15.40
C VAL A 83 2.81 2.24 -16.78
N ALA A 84 1.90 1.89 -17.69
CA ALA A 84 1.83 2.52 -19.00
C ALA A 84 1.64 4.04 -18.90
N HIS A 85 0.77 4.51 -18.00
CA HIS A 85 0.52 5.93 -17.79
C HIS A 85 1.74 6.65 -17.18
N LEU A 86 2.43 6.05 -16.21
CA LEU A 86 3.65 6.60 -15.61
C LEU A 86 4.77 6.71 -16.65
N ARG A 87 4.99 5.68 -17.45
CA ARG A 87 5.99 5.70 -18.53
C ARG A 87 5.65 6.73 -19.61
N ALA A 88 4.37 6.83 -19.99
CA ALA A 88 3.90 7.87 -20.92
C ALA A 88 4.04 9.29 -20.35
N ALA A 89 4.10 9.45 -19.01
CA ALA A 89 4.40 10.72 -18.35
C ALA A 89 5.90 10.98 -18.19
N GLY A 90 6.75 10.09 -18.73
CA GLY A 90 8.22 10.23 -18.74
C GLY A 90 8.94 9.54 -17.57
N ALA A 91 8.24 8.81 -16.68
CA ALA A 91 8.87 8.06 -15.60
C ALA A 91 9.61 6.81 -16.13
N ILE A 92 10.71 6.44 -15.46
CA ILE A 92 11.60 5.34 -15.85
C ILE A 92 11.60 4.27 -14.78
N VAL A 93 11.24 3.02 -15.14
CA VAL A 93 11.33 1.88 -14.21
C VAL A 93 12.79 1.57 -13.92
N LEU A 94 13.23 1.71 -12.67
CA LEU A 94 14.58 1.37 -12.24
C LEU A 94 14.74 -0.12 -11.97
N GLY A 95 13.75 -0.73 -11.33
CA GLY A 95 13.79 -2.15 -10.96
C GLY A 95 12.51 -2.65 -10.34
N ARG A 96 12.50 -3.95 -10.01
CA ARG A 96 11.40 -4.66 -9.36
C ARG A 96 11.61 -4.66 -7.85
N THR A 97 10.56 -4.42 -7.09
CA THR A 97 10.61 -4.39 -5.62
C THR A 97 10.02 -5.66 -5.02
N ASN A 98 10.63 -6.14 -3.95
CA ASN A 98 10.28 -7.39 -3.28
C ASN A 98 8.89 -7.35 -2.63
N LEU A 99 8.26 -8.53 -2.56
CA LEU A 99 6.98 -8.79 -1.89
C LEU A 99 7.03 -10.21 -1.29
N PRO A 100 6.16 -10.59 -0.33
CA PRO A 100 5.99 -11.98 0.07
C PRO A 100 5.26 -12.78 -1.01
N ASP A 101 5.38 -14.10 -0.98
CA ASP A 101 4.75 -15.04 -1.91
C ASP A 101 3.27 -14.69 -2.14
N PHE A 102 2.89 -14.46 -3.40
CA PHE A 102 1.55 -14.05 -3.84
C PHE A 102 0.97 -12.83 -3.09
N ALA A 103 1.81 -12.02 -2.47
CA ALA A 103 1.42 -10.89 -1.62
C ALA A 103 0.58 -11.28 -0.37
N LEU A 104 0.68 -12.51 0.12
CA LEU A 104 -0.21 -13.10 1.14
C LEU A 104 0.18 -12.83 2.60
N ARG A 105 1.28 -12.12 2.90
CA ARG A 105 1.72 -11.81 4.27
C ARG A 105 1.83 -10.31 4.52
N TRP A 106 1.72 -9.91 5.79
CA TRP A 106 2.04 -8.55 6.26
C TRP A 106 3.52 -8.37 6.65
N HIS A 107 4.36 -9.34 6.28
CA HIS A 107 5.81 -9.31 6.32
C HIS A 107 6.35 -9.62 4.92
N THR A 108 7.43 -8.94 4.50
CA THR A 108 8.01 -9.15 3.17
C THR A 108 9.17 -10.12 3.23
N ASP A 109 8.89 -11.35 2.85
CA ASP A 109 9.83 -12.45 2.67
C ASP A 109 9.29 -13.35 1.56
N SER A 110 10.04 -13.55 0.49
CA SER A 110 9.62 -14.34 -0.66
C SER A 110 10.44 -15.61 -0.83
N GLU A 111 9.79 -16.64 -1.35
CA GLU A 111 10.46 -17.90 -1.73
C GLU A 111 11.58 -17.66 -2.75
N LEU A 112 11.35 -16.75 -3.70
CA LEU A 112 12.27 -16.48 -4.79
C LEU A 112 13.49 -15.63 -4.35
N HIS A 113 13.27 -14.59 -3.52
CA HIS A 113 14.28 -13.58 -3.24
C HIS A 113 14.68 -13.46 -1.76
N GLY A 114 13.98 -14.17 -0.86
CA GLY A 114 14.19 -14.06 0.58
C GLY A 114 13.66 -12.74 1.18
N PRO A 115 14.05 -12.45 2.44
CA PRO A 115 13.48 -11.37 3.23
C PRO A 115 14.01 -9.99 2.82
N THR A 116 13.09 -9.01 2.82
CA THR A 116 13.43 -7.58 2.87
C THR A 116 13.61 -7.15 4.33
N ARG A 117 14.65 -6.38 4.63
CA ARG A 117 14.97 -5.91 5.97
C ARG A 117 14.52 -4.47 6.20
N ASN A 118 14.00 -4.22 7.39
CA ASN A 118 13.62 -2.87 7.81
C ASN A 118 14.90 -2.02 8.02
N PRO A 119 15.02 -0.83 7.38
CA PRO A 119 16.24 -0.02 7.45
C PRO A 119 16.43 0.69 8.81
N PHE A 120 15.41 0.74 9.67
CA PHE A 120 15.51 1.32 11.01
C PHE A 120 15.91 0.28 12.07
N ASP A 121 15.49 -0.97 11.89
CA ASP A 121 15.75 -2.07 12.83
C ASP A 121 15.56 -3.40 12.09
N PRO A 122 16.63 -4.15 11.79
CA PRO A 122 16.55 -5.39 11.03
C PRO A 122 15.85 -6.54 11.80
N THR A 123 15.49 -6.35 13.06
CA THR A 123 14.78 -7.35 13.87
C THR A 123 13.27 -7.25 13.81
N ILE A 124 12.75 -6.18 13.20
CA ILE A 124 11.31 -5.97 13.00
C ILE A 124 10.92 -6.04 11.52
N THR A 125 9.63 -6.27 11.27
CA THR A 125 9.10 -6.34 9.90
C THR A 125 9.25 -5.01 9.14
N PRO A 126 9.61 -5.04 7.85
CA PRO A 126 9.47 -3.88 6.97
C PRO A 126 8.00 -3.65 6.55
N GLY A 127 7.07 -4.46 7.05
CA GLY A 127 5.70 -4.53 6.58
C GLY A 127 5.57 -5.39 5.32
N GLY A 128 4.32 -5.58 4.89
CA GLY A 128 3.96 -6.36 3.71
C GLY A 128 2.54 -5.98 3.22
N SER A 129 2.27 -6.27 1.99
CA SER A 129 3.07 -6.98 1.02
C SER A 129 4.00 -6.08 0.18
N SER A 130 3.90 -4.74 0.25
CA SER A 130 4.79 -3.79 -0.46
C SER A 130 5.99 -3.34 0.39
N GLY A 131 6.64 -4.27 1.12
CA GLY A 131 7.77 -3.93 1.97
C GLY A 131 9.00 -3.50 1.18
N GLY A 132 9.28 -4.16 0.04
CA GLY A 132 10.35 -3.75 -0.87
C GLY A 132 10.15 -2.34 -1.41
N ASP A 133 8.90 -1.98 -1.79
CA ASP A 133 8.54 -0.62 -2.23
C ASP A 133 8.85 0.42 -1.14
N ALA A 134 8.35 0.16 0.07
CA ALA A 134 8.49 1.11 1.17
C ALA A 134 9.95 1.29 1.59
N VAL A 135 10.75 0.21 1.63
CA VAL A 135 12.18 0.26 1.96
C VAL A 135 12.96 0.97 0.86
N ALA A 136 12.70 0.69 -0.42
CA ALA A 136 13.38 1.35 -1.54
C ALA A 136 13.15 2.87 -1.53
N VAL A 137 11.92 3.32 -1.21
CA VAL A 137 11.58 4.75 -1.06
C VAL A 137 12.22 5.36 0.18
N ALA A 138 12.15 4.66 1.32
CA ALA A 138 12.70 5.14 2.59
C ALA A 138 14.21 5.34 2.53
N THR A 139 14.93 4.44 1.87
CA THR A 139 16.39 4.48 1.74
C THR A 139 16.89 5.33 0.58
N GLY A 140 16.00 5.92 -0.22
CA GLY A 140 16.37 6.78 -1.35
C GLY A 140 16.88 6.03 -2.59
N MET A 141 16.71 4.70 -2.67
CA MET A 141 16.96 3.96 -3.90
C MET A 141 16.12 4.46 -5.06
N VAL A 142 14.87 4.85 -4.76
CA VAL A 142 13.95 5.51 -5.70
C VAL A 142 13.20 6.64 -5.02
N PRO A 143 12.77 7.70 -5.74
CA PRO A 143 11.94 8.76 -5.18
C PRO A 143 10.50 8.28 -4.89
N PHE A 144 9.96 7.37 -5.69
CA PHE A 144 8.66 6.73 -5.48
C PHE A 144 8.64 5.28 -5.97
N SER A 145 7.64 4.52 -5.53
CA SER A 145 7.38 3.16 -6.00
C SER A 145 5.88 2.94 -6.21
N VAL A 146 5.54 1.93 -7.00
CA VAL A 146 4.15 1.51 -7.25
C VAL A 146 3.96 0.10 -6.74
N GLY A 147 3.05 -0.04 -5.79
CA GLY A 147 2.60 -1.31 -5.25
C GLY A 147 1.08 -1.47 -5.34
N ASN A 148 0.53 -2.34 -4.51
CA ASN A 148 -0.91 -2.57 -4.41
C ASN A 148 -1.35 -2.80 -2.96
N ASP A 149 -2.67 -2.64 -2.71
CA ASP A 149 -3.25 -2.72 -1.37
C ASP A 149 -4.62 -3.39 -1.43
N MET A 150 -4.71 -4.61 -0.91
CA MET A 150 -5.94 -5.37 -0.73
C MET A 150 -6.32 -5.53 0.75
N GLY A 151 -5.35 -5.41 1.64
CA GLY A 151 -5.51 -5.54 3.09
C GLY A 151 -4.46 -4.70 3.84
N GLY A 152 -4.17 -3.48 3.36
CA GLY A 152 -3.20 -2.59 3.97
C GLY A 152 -1.80 -2.64 3.37
N SER A 153 -1.62 -3.36 2.26
CA SER A 153 -0.29 -3.66 1.70
C SER A 153 0.50 -2.47 1.15
N LEU A 154 -0.06 -1.27 1.06
CA LEU A 154 0.67 0.00 0.87
C LEU A 154 0.89 0.71 2.20
N ARG A 155 -0.18 0.85 2.98
CA ARG A 155 -0.26 1.70 4.17
C ARG A 155 0.52 1.14 5.35
N TRP A 156 0.49 -0.18 5.55
CA TRP A 156 1.25 -0.85 6.60
C TRP A 156 2.77 -0.79 6.37
N PRO A 157 3.33 -1.17 5.21
CA PRO A 157 4.74 -0.97 4.93
C PRO A 157 5.17 0.49 5.02
N ALA A 158 4.31 1.43 4.62
CA ALA A 158 4.59 2.86 4.76
C ALA A 158 4.78 3.27 6.22
N GLN A 159 3.94 2.78 7.15
CA GLN A 159 4.15 3.00 8.59
C GLN A 159 5.46 2.38 9.08
N CYS A 160 5.76 1.15 8.69
CA CYS A 160 6.97 0.46 9.12
C CYS A 160 8.27 1.18 8.71
N ASN A 161 8.23 1.93 7.60
CA ASN A 161 9.40 2.55 6.99
C ASN A 161 9.34 4.09 6.96
N GLY A 162 8.33 4.70 7.58
CA GLY A 162 8.25 6.15 7.71
C GLY A 162 8.06 6.90 6.40
N VAL A 163 7.42 6.29 5.41
CA VAL A 163 7.08 6.92 4.13
C VAL A 163 5.58 7.16 4.01
N ALA A 164 5.15 7.98 3.07
CA ALA A 164 3.76 8.19 2.74
C ALA A 164 3.29 7.15 1.70
N ALA A 165 2.06 6.67 1.83
CA ALA A 165 1.45 5.77 0.85
C ALA A 165 -0.03 6.07 0.66
N PHE A 166 -0.48 6.05 -0.57
CA PHE A 166 -1.87 6.30 -0.90
C PHE A 166 -2.54 5.08 -1.52
N LYS A 167 -3.60 4.61 -0.87
CA LYS A 167 -4.55 3.65 -1.41
C LYS A 167 -5.71 4.43 -2.05
N PRO A 168 -5.78 4.52 -3.38
CA PRO A 168 -6.87 5.23 -4.06
C PRO A 168 -8.25 4.65 -3.76
N SER A 169 -9.30 5.41 -4.05
CA SER A 169 -10.66 4.87 -4.16
C SER A 169 -10.69 3.71 -5.13
N PHE A 170 -11.52 2.69 -4.85
CA PHE A 170 -11.78 1.61 -5.80
C PHE A 170 -12.22 2.18 -7.16
N GLY A 171 -11.65 1.67 -8.24
CA GLY A 171 -11.90 2.13 -9.61
C GLY A 171 -11.17 3.41 -10.02
N ARG A 172 -10.46 4.09 -9.12
CA ARG A 172 -9.76 5.35 -9.42
C ARG A 172 -8.51 5.15 -10.26
N VAL A 173 -7.77 4.07 -10.03
CA VAL A 173 -6.62 3.63 -10.82
C VAL A 173 -7.02 2.35 -11.51
N ALA A 174 -6.92 2.33 -12.84
CA ALA A 174 -7.25 1.14 -13.62
C ALA A 174 -6.29 0.00 -13.33
N ASP A 175 -6.82 -1.20 -13.12
CA ASP A 175 -6.05 -2.43 -12.91
C ASP A 175 -6.39 -3.47 -13.99
N ALA A 176 -5.36 -4.05 -14.60
CA ALA A 176 -5.49 -5.14 -15.53
C ALA A 176 -4.17 -5.91 -15.65
N ARG A 177 -4.25 -7.23 -15.66
CA ARG A 177 -3.13 -8.13 -15.89
C ARG A 177 -3.02 -8.54 -17.37
N SER A 178 -1.85 -8.95 -17.79
CA SER A 178 -1.60 -9.59 -19.09
C SER A 178 -1.26 -11.07 -18.97
N LEU A 179 -0.86 -11.53 -17.78
CA LEU A 179 -0.57 -12.93 -17.49
C LEU A 179 -1.81 -13.69 -17.03
N GLN A 180 -1.85 -14.98 -17.33
CA GLN A 180 -2.94 -15.85 -16.90
C GLN A 180 -2.80 -16.30 -15.43
N PRO A 181 -3.88 -16.37 -14.66
CA PRO A 181 -5.21 -15.89 -15.04
C PRO A 181 -5.27 -14.35 -15.11
N THR A 182 -5.82 -13.81 -16.19
CA THR A 182 -5.98 -12.36 -16.36
C THR A 182 -6.99 -11.78 -15.36
N GLU A 183 -7.98 -12.60 -14.98
CA GLU A 183 -9.02 -12.18 -14.05
C GLU A 183 -8.74 -12.66 -12.63
N GLN A 184 -8.76 -11.74 -11.69
CA GLN A 184 -8.63 -12.06 -10.28
C GLN A 184 -9.95 -12.59 -9.69
N PRO A 185 -9.92 -13.32 -8.56
CA PRO A 185 -11.12 -13.59 -7.79
C PRO A 185 -11.89 -12.30 -7.48
N LEU A 186 -13.22 -12.39 -7.29
CA LEU A 186 -14.07 -11.21 -7.03
C LEU A 186 -13.58 -10.38 -5.83
N SER A 187 -13.00 -11.03 -4.83
CA SER A 187 -12.36 -10.36 -3.68
C SER A 187 -11.21 -9.44 -4.14
N GLY A 188 -10.34 -9.93 -5.02
CA GLY A 188 -9.26 -9.13 -5.62
C GLY A 188 -9.81 -8.00 -6.46
N GLN A 189 -10.75 -8.30 -7.36
CA GLN A 189 -11.37 -7.30 -8.23
C GLN A 189 -11.99 -6.12 -7.48
N LEU A 190 -12.60 -6.34 -6.30
CA LEU A 190 -13.35 -5.31 -5.56
C LEU A 190 -12.59 -4.68 -4.39
N MET A 191 -11.50 -5.30 -3.91
CA MET A 191 -10.79 -4.82 -2.72
C MET A 191 -9.34 -4.44 -2.99
N ALA A 192 -8.70 -4.98 -4.04
CA ALA A 192 -7.34 -4.62 -4.41
C ALA A 192 -7.31 -3.35 -5.25
N VAL A 193 -6.33 -2.49 -5.00
CA VAL A 193 -6.05 -1.31 -5.82
C VAL A 193 -4.54 -1.11 -5.93
N GLN A 194 -4.07 -0.60 -7.06
CA GLN A 194 -2.71 -0.12 -7.21
C GLN A 194 -2.59 1.31 -6.66
N GLY A 195 -1.44 1.62 -6.07
CA GLY A 195 -1.21 2.94 -5.51
C GLY A 195 0.28 3.26 -5.32
N PRO A 196 0.60 4.56 -5.17
CA PRO A 196 1.96 5.03 -5.00
C PRO A 196 2.43 5.05 -3.55
N LEU A 197 3.75 4.88 -3.37
CA LEU A 197 4.50 5.20 -2.16
C LEU A 197 5.55 6.28 -2.51
N ALA A 198 5.70 7.28 -1.64
CA ALA A 198 6.71 8.33 -1.78
C ALA A 198 7.11 8.85 -0.39
N ARG A 199 8.20 9.64 -0.30
CA ARG A 199 8.56 10.26 0.98
C ARG A 199 7.67 11.44 1.34
N GLN A 200 6.99 12.05 0.38
CA GLN A 200 6.15 13.23 0.57
C GLN A 200 4.75 13.04 0.02
N VAL A 201 3.76 13.65 0.67
CA VAL A 201 2.35 13.56 0.27
C VAL A 201 2.09 14.30 -1.04
N ASP A 202 2.80 15.40 -1.29
CA ASP A 202 2.61 16.16 -2.53
C ASP A 202 3.09 15.38 -3.77
N ASP A 203 4.11 14.51 -3.63
CA ASP A 203 4.52 13.59 -4.70
C ASP A 203 3.40 12.59 -5.02
N LEU A 204 2.71 12.06 -3.99
CA LEU A 204 1.58 11.13 -4.18
C LEU A 204 0.44 11.76 -5.00
N ARG A 205 0.23 13.07 -4.89
CA ARG A 205 -0.78 13.79 -5.67
C ARG A 205 -0.47 13.75 -7.17
N VAL A 206 0.76 14.08 -7.55
CA VAL A 206 1.21 14.05 -8.95
C VAL A 206 1.12 12.62 -9.50
N LEU A 207 1.55 11.64 -8.70
CA LEU A 207 1.51 10.23 -9.08
C LEU A 207 0.08 9.74 -9.29
N LEU A 208 -0.84 10.07 -8.37
CA LEU A 208 -2.25 9.70 -8.49
C LEU A 208 -2.88 10.29 -9.75
N ASP A 209 -2.61 11.56 -10.06
CA ASP A 209 -3.17 12.23 -11.25
C ASP A 209 -2.71 11.53 -12.54
N VAL A 210 -1.47 11.07 -12.60
CA VAL A 210 -0.94 10.32 -13.73
C VAL A 210 -1.53 8.90 -13.77
N MET A 211 -1.49 8.17 -12.65
CA MET A 211 -1.94 6.77 -12.58
C MET A 211 -3.44 6.61 -12.85
N SER A 212 -4.24 7.62 -12.53
CA SER A 212 -5.71 7.59 -12.66
C SER A 212 -6.24 7.95 -14.05
N ARG A 213 -5.38 8.00 -15.05
CA ARG A 213 -5.83 8.16 -16.45
C ARG A 213 -6.63 6.94 -16.90
N PRO A 214 -7.59 7.12 -17.82
CA PRO A 214 -8.49 6.03 -18.21
C PRO A 214 -7.76 4.90 -18.96
N SER A 215 -8.22 3.68 -18.73
CA SER A 215 -7.85 2.51 -19.52
C SER A 215 -9.07 1.64 -19.78
N ALA A 216 -9.32 1.30 -21.05
CA ALA A 216 -10.40 0.41 -21.44
C ALA A 216 -10.16 -1.06 -21.03
N ARG A 217 -8.97 -1.39 -20.52
CA ARG A 217 -8.64 -2.74 -20.03
C ARG A 217 -9.26 -3.05 -18.67
N ASP A 218 -9.69 -2.01 -17.92
CA ASP A 218 -10.37 -2.20 -16.63
C ASP A 218 -11.83 -1.77 -16.74
N PRO A 219 -12.78 -2.72 -16.69
CA PRO A 219 -14.21 -2.42 -16.76
C PRO A 219 -14.74 -1.71 -15.48
N TRP A 220 -14.00 -1.76 -14.37
CA TRP A 220 -14.33 -1.10 -13.11
C TRP A 220 -13.78 0.32 -13.00
N HIS A 221 -12.99 0.77 -13.98
CA HIS A 221 -12.41 2.11 -13.94
C HIS A 221 -13.49 3.21 -13.92
N VAL A 222 -13.40 4.08 -12.92
CA VAL A 222 -14.27 5.26 -12.78
C VAL A 222 -13.50 6.49 -13.26
N PRO A 223 -13.99 7.19 -14.29
CA PRO A 223 -13.36 8.44 -14.76
C PRO A 223 -13.19 9.45 -13.63
N ALA A 224 -12.13 10.26 -13.72
CA ALA A 224 -11.86 11.30 -12.73
C ALA A 224 -13.08 12.20 -12.50
N VAL A 225 -13.57 12.20 -11.26
CA VAL A 225 -14.58 13.20 -10.83
C VAL A 225 -13.83 14.50 -10.57
N ALA A 226 -14.39 15.63 -11.05
CA ALA A 226 -13.83 16.94 -10.74
C ALA A 226 -13.65 17.08 -9.23
N ALA A 227 -12.50 17.62 -8.81
CA ALA A 227 -12.20 17.80 -7.39
C ALA A 227 -13.35 18.56 -6.71
N ILE A 228 -14.07 17.89 -5.84
CA ILE A 228 -15.12 18.50 -5.05
C ILE A 228 -14.42 19.32 -3.97
N THR A 229 -14.51 20.64 -4.06
CA THR A 229 -14.06 21.51 -2.97
C THR A 229 -15.08 21.41 -1.84
N PRO A 230 -14.73 20.81 -0.70
CA PRO A 230 -15.63 20.73 0.43
C PRO A 230 -16.03 22.12 0.88
N LYS A 231 -17.28 22.30 1.27
CA LYS A 231 -17.67 23.52 1.99
C LYS A 231 -16.94 23.51 3.33
N ALA A 232 -16.11 24.51 3.57
CA ALA A 232 -15.46 24.65 4.87
C ALA A 232 -16.50 25.00 5.98
N PRO A 233 -16.28 24.57 7.24
CA PRO A 233 -15.20 23.71 7.72
C PRO A 233 -15.42 22.22 7.46
N ILE A 234 -14.32 21.46 7.30
CA ILE A 234 -14.38 20.01 7.15
C ILE A 234 -14.39 19.37 8.54
N HIS A 235 -15.38 18.53 8.82
CA HIS A 235 -15.43 17.73 10.04
C HIS A 235 -14.56 16.48 9.89
N VAL A 236 -13.77 16.19 10.92
CA VAL A 236 -12.88 15.01 11.01
C VAL A 236 -13.30 14.19 12.23
N SER A 237 -13.63 12.92 12.01
CA SER A 237 -13.75 11.96 13.10
C SER A 237 -12.36 11.50 13.49
N LEU A 238 -12.06 11.49 14.79
CA LEU A 238 -10.78 11.06 15.35
C LEU A 238 -10.99 9.90 16.31
N THR A 239 -10.30 8.78 16.08
CA THR A 239 -10.31 7.65 17.01
C THR A 239 -8.95 7.52 17.67
N ILE A 240 -8.86 7.90 18.97
CA ILE A 240 -7.64 7.80 19.77
C ILE A 240 -7.66 6.50 20.60
N ARG A 241 -8.79 6.24 21.24
CA ARG A 241 -9.03 5.06 22.06
C ARG A 241 -10.15 4.24 21.47
N PRO A 242 -9.80 3.34 20.55
CA PRO A 242 -10.79 2.53 19.88
C PRO A 242 -11.46 1.54 20.85
N SER A 243 -12.67 1.14 20.53
CA SER A 243 -13.32 -0.01 21.15
C SER A 243 -12.49 -1.29 20.91
N GLY A 244 -12.48 -2.22 21.86
CA GLY A 244 -11.65 -3.44 21.81
C GLY A 244 -10.21 -3.21 22.26
N THR A 245 -9.24 -3.84 21.56
CA THR A 245 -7.81 -3.74 21.92
C THR A 245 -7.31 -2.30 21.77
N PRO A 246 -6.72 -1.69 22.84
CA PRO A 246 -6.27 -0.31 22.79
C PRO A 246 -5.06 -0.14 21.89
N CYS A 247 -4.88 1.08 21.37
CA CYS A 247 -3.65 1.45 20.70
C CYS A 247 -2.47 1.50 21.68
N ALA A 248 -1.28 1.18 21.17
CA ALA A 248 -0.05 1.43 21.90
C ALA A 248 0.10 2.94 22.21
N PRO A 249 0.72 3.34 23.33
CA PRO A 249 0.80 4.74 23.76
C PRO A 249 1.44 5.69 22.74
N GLU A 250 2.40 5.22 21.96
CA GLU A 250 3.04 5.99 20.88
C GLU A 250 2.09 6.30 19.75
N ILE A 251 1.18 5.38 19.42
CA ILE A 251 0.17 5.54 18.38
C ILE A 251 -0.90 6.54 18.88
N GLU A 252 -1.35 6.44 20.13
CA GLU A 252 -2.23 7.44 20.74
C GLU A 252 -1.62 8.86 20.67
N ARG A 253 -0.32 9.00 21.01
CA ARG A 253 0.37 10.29 20.92
C ARG A 253 0.39 10.83 19.49
N SER A 254 0.63 9.98 18.51
CA SER A 254 0.65 10.35 17.11
C SER A 254 -0.72 10.83 16.60
N LEU A 255 -1.80 10.14 17.00
CA LEU A 255 -3.17 10.53 16.66
C LEU A 255 -3.58 11.87 17.32
N ARG A 256 -3.24 12.09 18.60
CA ARG A 256 -3.49 13.38 19.29
C ARG A 256 -2.75 14.52 18.62
N TRP A 257 -1.48 14.31 18.27
CA TRP A 257 -0.69 15.31 17.55
C TRP A 257 -1.33 15.62 16.19
N ALA A 258 -1.69 14.62 15.39
CA ALA A 258 -2.31 14.83 14.09
C ALA A 258 -3.67 15.56 14.20
N GLY A 259 -4.49 15.16 15.19
CA GLY A 259 -5.76 15.84 15.47
C GLY A 259 -5.59 17.32 15.83
N SER A 260 -4.59 17.67 16.67
CA SER A 260 -4.30 19.07 17.01
C SER A 260 -3.83 19.89 15.81
N VAL A 261 -2.94 19.31 14.97
CA VAL A 261 -2.47 19.98 13.75
C VAL A 261 -3.62 20.28 12.78
N LEU A 262 -4.51 19.31 12.56
CA LEU A 262 -5.69 19.54 11.71
C LEU A 262 -6.63 20.58 12.29
N ALA A 263 -6.85 20.58 13.62
CA ALA A 263 -7.68 21.59 14.27
C ALA A 263 -7.08 23.01 14.15
N GLU A 264 -5.77 23.15 14.32
CA GLU A 264 -5.05 24.42 14.10
C GLU A 264 -5.14 24.91 12.66
N ALA A 265 -5.23 23.99 11.68
CA ALA A 265 -5.43 24.29 10.27
C ALA A 265 -6.89 24.58 9.87
N GLY A 266 -7.84 24.60 10.85
CA GLY A 266 -9.22 24.96 10.63
C GLY A 266 -10.19 23.81 10.36
N TYR A 267 -9.76 22.56 10.54
CA TYR A 267 -10.67 21.40 10.55
C TYR A 267 -11.40 21.33 11.88
N ILE A 268 -12.66 20.81 11.86
CA ILE A 268 -13.40 20.53 13.10
C ILE A 268 -13.15 19.08 13.47
N VAL A 269 -12.28 18.85 14.46
CA VAL A 269 -11.88 17.51 14.91
C VAL A 269 -12.69 17.09 16.12
N GLU A 270 -13.44 15.99 16.00
CA GLU A 270 -14.26 15.42 17.08
C GLU A 270 -13.81 13.99 17.38
N GLU A 271 -13.65 13.65 18.66
CA GLU A 271 -13.27 12.27 19.06
C GLU A 271 -14.52 11.38 18.97
N VAL A 272 -14.67 10.73 17.83
CA VAL A 272 -15.80 9.84 17.48
C VAL A 272 -15.25 8.66 16.68
N GLU A 273 -15.64 7.42 17.05
CA GLU A 273 -15.28 6.21 16.33
C GLU A 273 -16.18 5.99 15.10
N PRO A 274 -15.64 5.55 13.94
CA PRO A 274 -16.45 5.21 12.78
C PRO A 274 -17.25 3.91 13.03
N PRO A 275 -18.30 3.64 12.22
CA PRO A 275 -19.13 2.45 12.39
C PRO A 275 -18.33 1.15 12.26
N ASP A 276 -18.40 0.32 13.26
CA ASP A 276 -17.92 -1.05 13.40
C ASP A 276 -16.73 -1.47 12.51
N PRO A 277 -15.52 -0.94 12.76
CA PRO A 277 -14.34 -1.35 12.00
C PRO A 277 -13.98 -2.83 12.22
N THR A 278 -14.36 -3.40 13.37
CA THR A 278 -14.13 -4.82 13.69
C THR A 278 -14.97 -5.74 12.80
N ALA A 279 -16.26 -5.43 12.61
CA ALA A 279 -17.10 -6.20 11.69
C ALA A 279 -16.56 -6.15 10.24
N LEU A 280 -16.08 -4.98 9.80
CA LEU A 280 -15.45 -4.86 8.48
C LEU A 280 -14.14 -5.67 8.38
N ALA A 281 -13.34 -5.73 9.42
CA ALA A 281 -12.12 -6.55 9.44
C ALA A 281 -12.46 -8.05 9.39
N GLN A 282 -13.44 -8.51 10.15
CA GLN A 282 -13.92 -9.89 10.10
C GLN A 282 -14.52 -10.22 8.74
N LEU A 283 -15.27 -9.31 8.14
CA LEU A 283 -15.83 -9.47 6.81
C LEU A 283 -14.74 -9.59 5.74
N TRP A 284 -13.66 -8.78 5.85
CA TRP A 284 -12.50 -8.87 4.97
C TRP A 284 -11.92 -10.28 4.98
N VAL A 285 -11.70 -10.84 6.17
CA VAL A 285 -11.16 -12.21 6.33
C VAL A 285 -12.09 -13.23 5.70
N ARG A 286 -13.40 -13.20 5.98
CA ARG A 286 -14.37 -14.15 5.42
C ARG A 286 -14.37 -14.12 3.89
N ILE A 287 -14.34 -12.93 3.29
CA ILE A 287 -14.26 -12.76 1.83
C ILE A 287 -12.93 -13.28 1.29
N LEU A 288 -11.82 -13.01 1.98
CA LEU A 288 -10.50 -13.51 1.59
C LEU A 288 -10.43 -15.03 1.64
N MET A 289 -10.86 -15.65 2.75
CA MET A 289 -10.84 -17.11 2.91
C MET A 289 -11.71 -17.81 1.86
N ALA A 290 -12.87 -17.23 1.51
CA ALA A 290 -13.73 -17.76 0.45
C ALA A 290 -13.04 -17.82 -0.93
N ALA A 291 -12.10 -16.91 -1.19
CA ALA A 291 -11.33 -16.91 -2.44
C ALA A 291 -10.04 -17.75 -2.35
N LEU A 292 -9.39 -17.78 -1.19
CA LEU A 292 -8.08 -18.38 -1.00
C LEU A 292 -8.16 -19.91 -0.78
N VAL A 293 -9.02 -20.36 0.13
CA VAL A 293 -9.08 -21.77 0.55
C VAL A 293 -9.33 -22.74 -0.61
N PRO A 294 -10.24 -22.46 -1.58
CA PRO A 294 -10.48 -23.38 -2.69
C PRO A 294 -9.31 -23.64 -3.62
N VAL A 295 -8.31 -22.74 -3.63
CA VAL A 295 -7.16 -22.82 -4.55
C VAL A 295 -5.83 -23.04 -3.80
N TRP A 296 -5.86 -23.07 -2.47
CA TRP A 296 -4.65 -23.09 -1.65
C TRP A 296 -3.81 -24.35 -1.89
N ASP A 297 -4.35 -25.53 -1.59
CA ASP A 297 -3.59 -26.78 -1.54
C ASP A 297 -2.97 -27.17 -2.90
N GLU A 298 -3.66 -26.91 -4.00
CA GLU A 298 -3.25 -27.37 -5.33
C GLU A 298 -2.53 -26.30 -6.14
N GLN A 299 -2.87 -25.02 -5.96
CA GLN A 299 -2.42 -23.96 -6.87
C GLN A 299 -1.39 -23.00 -6.22
N LEU A 300 -1.45 -22.77 -4.91
CA LEU A 300 -0.62 -21.75 -4.26
C LEU A 300 0.42 -22.38 -3.32
N GLU A 301 0.00 -23.24 -2.40
CA GLU A 301 0.85 -23.79 -1.35
C GLU A 301 2.14 -24.45 -1.88
N PRO A 302 2.15 -25.24 -2.99
CA PRO A 302 3.35 -25.87 -3.51
C PRO A 302 4.43 -24.90 -3.97
N HIS A 303 4.07 -23.62 -4.18
CA HIS A 303 4.97 -22.59 -4.66
C HIS A 303 5.39 -21.59 -3.58
N CYS A 304 4.83 -21.72 -2.37
CA CYS A 304 5.12 -20.82 -1.26
C CYS A 304 6.30 -21.31 -0.41
N SER A 305 7.02 -20.39 0.21
CA SER A 305 7.96 -20.66 1.30
C SER A 305 7.28 -21.33 2.48
N SER A 306 8.05 -22.04 3.31
CA SER A 306 7.54 -22.68 4.55
C SER A 306 6.87 -21.68 5.49
N ASP A 307 7.36 -20.44 5.50
CA ASP A 307 6.85 -19.38 6.35
C ASP A 307 5.48 -18.91 5.87
N THR A 308 5.31 -18.67 4.56
CA THR A 308 4.00 -18.35 3.99
C THR A 308 3.00 -19.48 4.19
N GLN A 309 3.43 -20.75 4.01
CA GLN A 309 2.59 -21.90 4.30
C GLN A 309 2.14 -21.92 5.76
N THR A 310 3.05 -21.67 6.71
CA THR A 310 2.76 -21.63 8.15
C THR A 310 1.75 -20.53 8.47
N PHE A 311 1.97 -19.32 7.95
CA PHE A 311 1.10 -18.18 8.15
C PHE A 311 -0.32 -18.44 7.61
N ILE A 312 -0.45 -18.95 6.38
CA ILE A 312 -1.76 -19.21 5.78
C ILE A 312 -2.50 -20.37 6.47
N ARG A 313 -1.79 -21.42 6.88
CA ARG A 313 -2.40 -22.51 7.67
C ARG A 313 -2.91 -22.04 9.03
N ASP A 314 -2.19 -21.14 9.70
CA ASP A 314 -2.66 -20.47 10.91
C ASP A 314 -3.91 -19.62 10.63
N ALA A 315 -3.93 -18.85 9.55
CA ALA A 315 -5.09 -18.08 9.13
C ALA A 315 -6.32 -18.97 8.85
N MET A 316 -6.14 -20.09 8.15
CA MET A 316 -7.21 -21.05 7.88
C MET A 316 -7.73 -21.73 9.16
N ALA A 317 -6.86 -21.96 10.15
CA ALA A 317 -7.25 -22.51 11.44
C ALA A 317 -8.02 -21.51 12.30
N CYS A 318 -7.60 -20.23 12.32
CA CYS A 318 -8.27 -19.14 13.03
C CYS A 318 -9.61 -18.77 12.37
N PHE A 319 -9.67 -18.84 11.05
CA PHE A 319 -10.82 -18.39 10.24
C PHE A 319 -11.25 -19.49 9.26
N PRO A 320 -11.97 -20.51 9.73
CA PRO A 320 -12.42 -21.60 8.89
C PRO A 320 -13.36 -21.11 7.78
N LEU A 321 -13.35 -21.81 6.65
CA LEU A 321 -14.18 -21.48 5.51
C LEU A 321 -15.67 -21.59 5.85
N ASP A 322 -16.41 -20.54 5.59
CA ASP A 322 -17.85 -20.46 5.74
C ASP A 322 -18.61 -21.35 4.74
N SER A 323 -19.88 -21.68 5.05
CA SER A 323 -20.77 -22.32 4.07
C SER A 323 -21.00 -21.41 2.84
N PRO A 324 -21.34 -21.98 1.67
CA PRO A 324 -21.64 -21.16 0.48
C PRO A 324 -22.71 -20.10 0.71
N GLU A 325 -23.72 -20.40 1.54
CA GLU A 325 -24.78 -19.45 1.89
C GLU A 325 -24.24 -18.28 2.73
N ALA A 326 -23.34 -18.56 3.69
CA ALA A 326 -22.71 -17.53 4.51
C ALA A 326 -21.71 -16.68 3.69
N GLN A 327 -20.98 -17.29 2.75
CA GLN A 327 -20.13 -16.56 1.80
C GLN A 327 -20.95 -15.59 0.95
N TYR A 328 -22.11 -16.02 0.44
CA TYR A 328 -23.03 -15.15 -0.29
C TYR A 328 -23.55 -14.01 0.60
N ALA A 329 -23.95 -14.33 1.84
CA ALA A 329 -24.42 -13.34 2.81
C ALA A 329 -23.37 -12.28 3.13
N SER A 330 -22.07 -12.62 3.11
CA SER A 330 -20.95 -11.69 3.31
C SER A 330 -20.94 -10.55 2.28
N TRP A 331 -21.30 -10.81 1.03
CA TRP A 331 -21.42 -9.75 0.01
C TRP A 331 -22.61 -8.81 0.26
N MET A 332 -23.71 -9.32 0.85
CA MET A 332 -24.85 -8.48 1.26
C MET A 332 -24.49 -7.63 2.48
N GLU A 333 -23.79 -8.22 3.46
CA GLU A 333 -23.32 -7.54 4.66
C GLU A 333 -22.35 -6.39 4.30
N ARG A 334 -21.45 -6.63 3.34
CA ARG A 334 -20.56 -5.59 2.79
C ARG A 334 -21.34 -4.34 2.38
N GLN A 335 -22.46 -4.50 1.68
CA GLN A 335 -23.28 -3.38 1.23
C GLN A 335 -23.95 -2.65 2.41
N SER A 336 -24.34 -3.36 3.45
CA SER A 336 -24.94 -2.76 4.65
C SER A 336 -23.93 -1.90 5.41
N LEU A 337 -22.75 -2.46 5.68
CA LEU A 337 -21.65 -1.75 6.35
C LEU A 337 -21.14 -0.56 5.52
N ALA A 338 -21.05 -0.71 4.20
CA ALA A 338 -20.70 0.40 3.29
C ALA A 338 -21.70 1.56 3.39
N ARG A 339 -23.01 1.26 3.54
CA ARG A 339 -24.06 2.27 3.72
C ARG A 339 -23.93 2.97 5.06
N GLU A 340 -23.64 2.26 6.15
CA GLU A 340 -23.44 2.85 7.46
C GLU A 340 -22.27 3.83 7.45
N TRP A 341 -21.12 3.45 6.86
CA TRP A 341 -20.00 4.33 6.66
C TRP A 341 -20.33 5.54 5.77
N SER A 342 -21.07 5.33 4.68
CA SER A 342 -21.51 6.42 3.80
C SER A 342 -22.35 7.46 4.54
N LEU A 343 -23.30 7.01 5.39
CA LEU A 343 -24.11 7.90 6.22
C LEU A 343 -23.29 8.61 7.30
N PHE A 344 -22.36 7.91 7.96
CA PHE A 344 -21.45 8.50 8.91
C PHE A 344 -20.58 9.60 8.27
N MET A 345 -20.08 9.32 7.06
CA MET A 345 -19.22 10.25 6.32
C MET A 345 -19.99 11.45 5.70
N GLU A 346 -21.33 11.50 5.78
CA GLU A 346 -22.08 12.74 5.50
C GLU A 346 -21.71 13.84 6.52
N ARG A 347 -21.50 13.46 7.79
CA ARG A 347 -21.07 14.37 8.86
C ARG A 347 -19.56 14.46 8.98
N TYR A 348 -18.85 13.36 8.86
CA TYR A 348 -17.39 13.26 9.00
C TYR A 348 -16.75 12.78 7.69
N PRO A 349 -16.65 13.65 6.68
CA PRO A 349 -16.14 13.27 5.37
C PRO A 349 -14.66 12.83 5.38
N LEU A 350 -13.98 13.04 6.50
CA LEU A 350 -12.60 12.59 6.74
C LEU A 350 -12.53 11.89 8.10
N VAL A 351 -11.83 10.74 8.13
CA VAL A 351 -11.65 9.91 9.32
C VAL A 351 -10.16 9.81 9.62
N LEU A 352 -9.72 10.24 10.80
CA LEU A 352 -8.35 10.13 11.29
C LEU A 352 -8.27 8.99 12.31
N ILE A 353 -7.57 7.92 11.94
CA ILE A 353 -7.46 6.67 12.72
C ILE A 353 -6.03 6.10 12.64
N PRO A 354 -5.67 5.09 13.45
CA PRO A 354 -4.38 4.45 13.31
C PRO A 354 -4.28 3.65 11.99
N VAL A 355 -3.07 3.50 11.46
CA VAL A 355 -2.75 2.48 10.44
C VAL A 355 -2.76 1.10 11.11
N SER A 356 -2.14 0.99 12.27
CA SER A 356 -2.08 -0.21 13.11
C SER A 356 -2.26 0.20 14.56
N THR A 357 -2.90 -0.65 15.37
CA THR A 357 -3.02 -0.40 16.81
C THR A 357 -1.75 -0.71 17.58
N GLN A 358 -0.80 -1.43 16.96
CA GLN A 358 0.48 -1.83 17.56
C GLN A 358 1.66 -1.40 16.66
N PRO A 359 2.86 -1.25 17.22
CA PRO A 359 4.06 -0.97 16.44
C PRO A 359 4.42 -2.16 15.54
N PRO A 360 5.38 -2.00 14.61
CA PRO A 360 5.87 -3.10 13.77
C PRO A 360 6.32 -4.29 14.61
N PHE A 361 5.81 -5.47 14.28
CA PHE A 361 6.09 -6.70 15.01
C PHE A 361 7.50 -7.26 14.69
N SER A 362 8.05 -8.03 15.62
CA SER A 362 9.33 -8.71 15.43
C SER A 362 9.22 -9.80 14.36
N ILE A 363 10.28 -10.02 13.60
CA ILE A 363 10.35 -11.08 12.57
C ILE A 363 9.97 -12.42 13.18
N GLY A 364 9.09 -13.17 12.52
CA GLY A 364 8.58 -14.47 12.94
C GLY A 364 7.43 -14.40 13.99
N ALA A 365 7.02 -13.21 14.44
CA ALA A 365 5.86 -13.10 15.32
C ALA A 365 4.54 -13.44 14.62
N ASP A 366 4.48 -13.22 13.30
CA ASP A 366 3.35 -13.58 12.42
C ASP A 366 3.23 -15.09 12.17
N LEU A 367 4.24 -15.88 12.56
CA LEU A 367 4.28 -17.34 12.39
C LEU A 367 3.88 -18.11 13.67
N GLN A 368 3.54 -17.40 14.73
CA GLN A 368 3.12 -18.03 15.98
C GLN A 368 1.66 -18.50 15.87
N PRO A 369 1.29 -19.60 16.54
CA PRO A 369 -0.10 -20.06 16.56
C PRO A 369 -1.06 -18.97 17.07
N GLY A 370 -2.13 -18.69 16.32
CA GLY A 370 -3.11 -17.63 16.61
C GLY A 370 -2.65 -16.21 16.22
N ALA A 371 -1.50 -16.08 15.56
CA ALA A 371 -0.99 -14.78 15.14
C ALA A 371 -1.92 -14.10 14.13
N SER A 372 -2.57 -14.85 13.25
CA SER A 372 -3.49 -14.31 12.26
C SER A 372 -4.67 -13.57 12.89
N GLU A 373 -5.26 -14.10 13.97
CA GLU A 373 -6.35 -13.44 14.71
C GLU A 373 -5.84 -12.13 15.34
N THR A 374 -4.66 -12.18 15.99
CA THR A 374 -4.03 -11.00 16.59
C THR A 374 -3.74 -9.91 15.57
N LEU A 375 -3.26 -10.29 14.38
CA LEU A 375 -2.94 -9.34 13.31
C LEU A 375 -4.21 -8.73 12.69
N VAL A 376 -5.28 -9.51 12.51
CA VAL A 376 -6.56 -8.99 12.02
C VAL A 376 -7.13 -7.95 13.00
N ASP A 377 -7.06 -8.22 14.33
CA ASP A 377 -7.46 -7.22 15.34
C ASP A 377 -6.53 -5.98 15.31
N THR A 378 -5.22 -6.19 15.18
CA THR A 378 -4.23 -5.11 15.07
C THR A 378 -4.52 -4.19 13.87
N PHE A 379 -4.95 -4.75 12.74
CA PHE A 379 -5.23 -4.05 11.48
C PHE A 379 -6.71 -3.73 11.24
N ARG A 380 -7.59 -3.87 12.25
CA ARG A 380 -9.05 -3.65 12.08
C ARG A 380 -9.41 -2.25 11.57
N PHE A 381 -8.56 -1.25 11.75
CA PHE A 381 -8.75 0.09 11.18
C PHE A 381 -8.17 0.27 9.77
N LEU A 382 -7.31 -0.64 9.35
CA LEU A 382 -6.69 -0.64 8.03
C LEU A 382 -7.61 -1.27 6.97
N LEU A 383 -8.27 -2.38 7.34
CA LEU A 383 -9.07 -3.24 6.46
C LEU A 383 -10.36 -2.60 5.92
N PRO A 384 -11.10 -1.74 6.66
CA PRO A 384 -12.33 -1.12 6.18
C PRO A 384 -12.18 -0.42 4.83
N ALA A 385 -11.10 0.33 4.62
CA ALA A 385 -10.88 1.04 3.36
C ALA A 385 -10.80 0.12 2.12
N ASN A 386 -10.38 -1.14 2.30
CA ASN A 386 -10.38 -2.16 1.24
C ASN A 386 -11.77 -2.72 1.01
N VAL A 387 -12.42 -3.18 2.09
CA VAL A 387 -13.73 -3.84 2.01
C VAL A 387 -14.76 -2.97 1.32
N ILE A 388 -14.81 -1.67 1.65
CA ILE A 388 -15.82 -0.76 1.12
C ILE A 388 -15.27 0.23 0.07
N GLY A 389 -14.03 0.06 -0.36
CA GLY A 389 -13.45 0.76 -1.51
C GLY A 389 -13.10 2.23 -1.28
N LEU A 390 -12.92 2.69 -0.03
CA LEU A 390 -12.63 4.09 0.29
C LEU A 390 -11.16 4.46 0.03
N PRO A 391 -10.84 5.72 -0.32
CA PRO A 391 -9.47 6.20 -0.39
C PRO A 391 -8.88 6.29 1.02
N ALA A 392 -7.60 5.93 1.15
CA ALA A 392 -6.90 6.00 2.42
C ALA A 392 -5.42 6.39 2.23
N LEU A 393 -4.94 7.30 3.08
CA LEU A 393 -3.59 7.82 3.08
C LEU A 393 -2.90 7.45 4.39
N SER A 394 -1.76 6.77 4.33
CA SER A 394 -0.82 6.67 5.44
C SER A 394 0.12 7.88 5.40
N VAL A 395 0.11 8.69 6.45
CA VAL A 395 0.96 9.87 6.56
C VAL A 395 1.96 9.63 7.67
N PRO A 396 3.26 9.65 7.38
CA PRO A 396 4.27 9.59 8.42
C PRO A 396 4.20 10.86 9.28
N VAL A 397 4.29 10.67 10.59
CA VAL A 397 4.28 11.73 11.60
C VAL A 397 5.64 11.78 12.33
N ARG A 398 5.73 12.49 13.45
CA ARG A 398 6.98 12.54 14.21
C ARG A 398 7.37 11.15 14.73
N PRO A 399 8.62 10.72 14.53
CA PRO A 399 9.10 9.47 15.10
C PRO A 399 8.97 9.46 16.65
N VAL A 400 8.75 8.28 17.20
CA VAL A 400 8.76 8.06 18.65
C VAL A 400 9.88 7.08 18.96
N ASP A 401 10.79 7.48 19.85
CA ASP A 401 11.97 6.68 20.25
C ASP A 401 12.81 6.18 19.05
N GLY A 402 12.98 7.05 18.03
CA GLY A 402 13.72 6.76 16.80
C GLY A 402 12.99 5.87 15.80
N ARG A 403 11.80 5.37 16.12
CA ARG A 403 10.99 4.50 15.24
C ARG A 403 9.96 5.33 14.48
N PRO A 404 9.74 5.04 13.17
CA PRO A 404 8.74 5.71 12.37
C PRO A 404 7.33 5.48 12.94
N GLN A 405 6.50 6.52 12.78
CA GLN A 405 5.09 6.49 13.14
C GLN A 405 4.27 7.06 12.00
N SER A 406 3.06 6.56 11.81
CA SER A 406 2.11 7.09 10.84
C SER A 406 0.71 7.16 11.42
N VAL A 407 -0.11 8.03 10.84
CA VAL A 407 -1.57 8.05 11.02
C VAL A 407 -2.25 7.76 9.70
N GLN A 408 -3.49 7.31 9.74
CA GLN A 408 -4.29 7.06 8.55
C GLN A 408 -5.41 8.08 8.43
N LEU A 409 -5.56 8.64 7.22
CA LEU A 409 -6.68 9.47 6.81
C LEU A 409 -7.53 8.68 5.80
N ILE A 410 -8.80 8.41 6.13
CA ILE A 410 -9.76 7.79 5.20
C ILE A 410 -10.75 8.85 4.76
N GLY A 411 -10.93 9.00 3.45
CA GLY A 411 -11.88 9.92 2.83
C GLY A 411 -13.13 9.21 2.31
N ARG A 412 -14.16 10.00 1.96
CA ARG A 412 -15.32 9.48 1.23
C ARG A 412 -14.89 8.88 -0.11
N TYR A 413 -15.68 7.93 -0.59
CA TYR A 413 -15.47 7.31 -1.90
C TYR A 413 -15.37 8.38 -3.02
N LEU A 414 -14.33 8.30 -3.82
CA LEU A 414 -13.93 9.25 -4.88
C LEU A 414 -13.59 10.68 -4.39
N HIS A 415 -13.38 10.87 -3.09
CA HIS A 415 -12.86 12.12 -2.53
C HIS A 415 -11.37 12.01 -2.17
N ASP A 416 -10.59 11.39 -3.01
CA ASP A 416 -9.16 11.11 -2.85
C ASP A 416 -8.35 12.35 -2.49
N SER A 417 -8.64 13.47 -3.14
CA SER A 417 -7.98 14.76 -2.88
C SER A 417 -8.17 15.28 -1.44
N MET A 418 -9.24 14.88 -0.76
CA MET A 418 -9.48 15.29 0.63
C MET A 418 -8.45 14.70 1.58
N CYS A 419 -8.11 13.40 1.41
CA CYS A 419 -7.05 12.73 2.16
C CYS A 419 -5.70 13.40 1.90
N LEU A 420 -5.37 13.67 0.63
CA LEU A 420 -4.11 14.30 0.24
C LEU A 420 -4.00 15.73 0.77
N ASN A 421 -5.09 16.52 0.76
CA ASN A 421 -5.08 17.87 1.31
C ASN A 421 -4.82 17.89 2.82
N ALA A 422 -5.50 17.03 3.58
CA ALA A 422 -5.28 16.91 5.02
C ALA A 422 -3.89 16.32 5.32
N GLY A 423 -3.42 15.38 4.49
CA GLY A 423 -2.07 14.83 4.58
C GLY A 423 -0.98 15.87 4.36
N SER A 424 -1.13 16.77 3.38
CA SER A 424 -0.18 17.89 3.17
C SER A 424 -0.13 18.82 4.37
N VAL A 425 -1.26 19.06 5.08
CA VAL A 425 -1.29 19.84 6.33
C VAL A 425 -0.45 19.16 7.42
N LEU A 426 -0.61 17.85 7.62
CA LEU A 426 0.18 17.09 8.57
C LEU A 426 1.67 17.07 8.19
N GLU A 427 1.97 16.94 6.90
CA GLU A 427 3.32 16.94 6.39
C GLU A 427 4.04 18.27 6.63
N GLN A 428 3.40 19.39 6.41
CA GLN A 428 3.96 20.73 6.65
C GLN A 428 4.27 20.98 8.13
N ALA A 429 3.50 20.37 9.05
CA ALA A 429 3.71 20.51 10.50
C ALA A 429 4.82 19.62 11.06
N ARG A 430 5.29 18.63 10.30
CA ARG A 430 6.44 17.79 10.67
C ARG A 430 7.74 18.28 10.00
N ARG A 431 8.88 17.80 10.47
CA ARG A 431 10.14 17.97 9.74
C ARG A 431 10.15 17.13 8.47
N ARG A 432 10.85 17.62 7.43
CA ARG A 432 11.09 16.85 6.20
C ARG A 432 11.74 15.50 6.55
N ILE A 433 11.33 14.45 5.84
CA ILE A 433 11.95 13.13 5.95
C ILE A 433 13.03 13.02 4.87
N ASP A 434 14.26 12.89 5.34
CA ASP A 434 15.40 12.56 4.50
C ASP A 434 15.52 11.04 4.32
N PRO A 435 16.19 10.55 3.27
CA PRO A 435 16.46 9.13 3.13
C PRO A 435 17.18 8.55 4.35
N VAL A 436 16.78 7.34 4.72
CA VAL A 436 17.40 6.61 5.83
C VAL A 436 18.78 6.11 5.39
N GLU A 437 19.80 6.43 6.17
CA GLU A 437 21.13 5.88 5.96
C GLU A 437 21.22 4.46 6.52
N VAL A 438 21.68 3.54 5.68
CA VAL A 438 21.97 2.15 6.06
C VAL A 438 23.46 1.97 5.98
N GLU A 439 24.09 1.53 7.07
CA GLU A 439 25.51 1.22 7.07
C GLU A 439 25.75 -0.08 6.29
N PRO A 440 26.65 -0.08 5.28
CA PRO A 440 27.02 -1.31 4.60
C PRO A 440 27.65 -2.29 5.60
N ALA A 441 27.38 -3.61 5.43
CA ALA A 441 28.07 -4.61 6.21
C ALA A 441 29.59 -4.50 5.97
N SER A 442 30.37 -4.50 7.05
CA SER A 442 31.82 -4.39 7.05
C SER A 442 32.51 -5.67 6.53
#